data_ac9739209eae9f12288c84fca20f3978
#
_entry.id   ac9739209eae9f12288c84fca20f3978
#
_cell.length_a   1.000
_cell.length_b   1.000
_cell.length_c   1.000
_cell.angle_alpha   90.00
_cell.angle_beta   90.00
_cell.angle_gamma   90.00
#
_symmetry.space_group_name_H-M   'P 1'
#
loop_
_entity.id
_entity.type
_entity.pdbx_description
1 polymer ?
#
loop_
_entity_poly.entity_id
_entity_poly.type
_entity_poly.pdbx_seq_one_letter_code
_entity_poly.pdbx_strand_id
1 'polypeptide(L)'
;MSAAGTTATSGERLVRLRETLREHELDALLVKDLTDVRYLTGFTGSSALALIAGHEPESRAPGDRFLTDFRYATQSSEQVSDSFAREIASGNLLDAAARTFAGEGRLGFDEESLTVADHTRLREKLASPWELVPSGGAVRALRAVKDAGEIASMRAAAQLADEAMRGLLEDGLVGRTEREVALALEVRMRELGAQAASFPTIVAAGPHGALPHAEPRAEEIARDVLVTIDWGALLDGYCSDCTRTYATGEGISDEAREVYALVRTAQAEGVSAVRPGPTGVALDAQVRALIERGGHGSHFGHGLGHGVGMHIHEGPRLSQTGSKEPLRAGNVVTIEPGVYVPGHVGVRIEDLVAVADSGADVLTGLPKDLTVVG
;
A
#
# COMPACT_ATOMS: atom_id res chain seq x y z
N MET A 1 -4.64 -27.51 6.03
CA MET A 1 -4.41 -26.72 7.25
C MET A 1 -3.06 -26.04 7.08
N SER A 2 -3.05 -24.83 6.50
CA SER A 2 -1.85 -24.01 6.40
C SER A 2 -1.55 -23.47 7.79
N ALA A 3 -0.31 -23.57 8.25
CA ALA A 3 0.12 -22.93 9.49
C ALA A 3 -0.15 -21.43 9.35
N ALA A 4 -1.05 -20.89 10.17
CA ALA A 4 -1.23 -19.46 10.29
C ALA A 4 0.14 -18.90 10.69
N GLY A 5 0.77 -18.14 9.77
CA GLY A 5 2.04 -17.50 10.03
C GLY A 5 1.87 -16.53 11.19
N THR A 6 2.82 -16.54 12.11
CA THR A 6 2.77 -15.64 13.27
C THR A 6 3.19 -14.24 12.81
N THR A 7 2.37 -13.23 13.06
CA THR A 7 2.76 -11.82 12.86
C THR A 7 3.89 -11.49 13.83
N ALA A 8 4.95 -10.84 13.35
CA ALA A 8 6.03 -10.36 14.20
C ALA A 8 5.48 -9.45 15.30
N THR A 9 5.95 -9.67 16.52
CA THR A 9 5.58 -8.83 17.66
C THR A 9 6.18 -7.42 17.52
N SER A 10 5.62 -6.43 18.19
CA SER A 10 6.23 -5.09 18.29
C SER A 10 7.70 -5.16 18.74
N GLY A 11 8.03 -6.09 19.66
CA GLY A 11 9.41 -6.30 20.12
C GLY A 11 10.35 -6.74 19.01
N GLU A 12 9.96 -7.70 18.18
CA GLU A 12 10.77 -8.18 17.05
C GLU A 12 10.97 -7.10 15.97
N ARG A 13 9.94 -6.28 15.71
CA ARG A 13 10.04 -5.12 14.81
C ARG A 13 11.00 -4.08 15.34
N LEU A 14 10.95 -3.78 16.65
CA LEU A 14 11.88 -2.85 17.30
C LEU A 14 13.33 -3.33 17.27
N VAL A 15 13.58 -4.64 17.46
CA VAL A 15 14.93 -5.20 17.34
C VAL A 15 15.51 -4.94 15.95
N ARG A 16 14.77 -5.26 14.89
CA ARG A 16 15.19 -5.00 13.50
C ARG A 16 15.37 -3.51 13.22
N LEU A 17 14.48 -2.66 13.75
CA LEU A 17 14.60 -1.21 13.59
C LEU A 17 15.88 -0.68 14.20
N ARG A 18 16.24 -1.13 15.42
CA ARG A 18 17.48 -0.71 16.08
C ARG A 18 18.75 -1.13 15.33
N GLU A 19 18.72 -2.23 14.56
CA GLU A 19 19.83 -2.58 13.66
C GLU A 19 20.01 -1.51 12.60
N THR A 20 18.94 -1.09 11.94
CA THR A 20 18.95 0.00 10.95
C THR A 20 19.39 1.34 11.58
N LEU A 21 18.90 1.68 12.78
CA LEU A 21 19.30 2.91 13.46
C LEU A 21 20.80 2.93 13.78
N ARG A 22 21.37 1.80 14.18
CA ARG A 22 22.83 1.67 14.42
C ARG A 22 23.63 1.83 13.13
N GLU A 23 23.18 1.25 12.02
CA GLU A 23 23.83 1.39 10.71
C GLU A 23 23.84 2.86 10.23
N HIS A 24 22.79 3.63 10.58
CA HIS A 24 22.67 5.05 10.27
C HIS A 24 23.27 5.97 11.34
N GLU A 25 23.88 5.40 12.39
CA GLU A 25 24.44 6.12 13.54
C GLU A 25 23.43 7.05 14.20
N LEU A 26 22.17 6.61 14.36
CA LEU A 26 21.09 7.35 15.02
C LEU A 26 20.93 6.88 16.47
N ASP A 27 20.94 7.83 17.40
CA ASP A 27 20.74 7.56 18.84
C ASP A 27 19.26 7.37 19.18
N ALA A 28 18.36 7.98 18.41
CA ALA A 28 16.92 7.82 18.54
C ALA A 28 16.23 8.07 17.18
N LEU A 29 14.98 7.60 17.06
CA LEU A 29 14.10 7.88 15.93
C LEU A 29 12.77 8.48 16.44
N LEU A 30 12.37 9.60 15.86
CA LEU A 30 11.03 10.16 15.99
C LEU A 30 10.14 9.58 14.90
N VAL A 31 9.08 8.88 15.29
CA VAL A 31 8.07 8.31 14.41
C VAL A 31 6.78 9.10 14.56
N LYS A 32 6.36 9.79 13.50
CA LYS A 32 5.18 10.66 13.48
C LYS A 32 4.08 10.14 12.56
N ASP A 33 4.40 9.47 11.47
CA ASP A 33 3.40 8.83 10.63
C ASP A 33 2.60 7.80 11.45
N LEU A 34 1.26 7.92 11.42
CA LEU A 34 0.38 7.09 12.26
C LEU A 34 0.37 5.62 11.83
N THR A 35 0.65 5.34 10.57
CA THR A 35 0.80 3.97 10.08
C THR A 35 2.07 3.33 10.63
N ASP A 36 3.18 4.07 10.65
CA ASP A 36 4.44 3.63 11.24
C ASP A 36 4.32 3.49 12.77
N VAL A 37 3.62 4.43 13.43
CA VAL A 37 3.30 4.31 14.86
C VAL A 37 2.49 3.02 15.11
N ARG A 38 1.44 2.77 14.31
CA ARG A 38 0.65 1.53 14.42
C ARG A 38 1.49 0.29 14.19
N TYR A 39 2.35 0.29 13.17
CA TYR A 39 3.24 -0.83 12.86
C TYR A 39 4.15 -1.21 14.02
N LEU A 40 4.69 -0.22 14.73
CA LEU A 40 5.63 -0.43 15.83
C LEU A 40 4.94 -0.67 17.18
N THR A 41 3.78 -0.06 17.42
CA THR A 41 3.15 -0.03 18.75
C THR A 41 1.79 -0.73 18.84
N GLY A 42 1.14 -1.01 17.71
CA GLY A 42 -0.23 -1.50 17.64
C GLY A 42 -1.31 -0.42 17.80
N PHE A 43 -0.95 0.83 18.08
CA PHE A 43 -1.90 1.91 18.34
C PHE A 43 -2.67 2.33 17.09
N THR A 44 -3.99 2.40 17.18
CA THR A 44 -4.90 2.71 16.05
C THR A 44 -5.57 4.09 16.13
N GLY A 45 -5.20 4.92 17.11
CA GLY A 45 -5.77 6.26 17.25
C GLY A 45 -5.18 7.27 16.27
N SER A 46 -5.81 8.45 16.16
CA SER A 46 -5.47 9.49 15.17
C SER A 46 -4.52 10.58 15.65
N SER A 47 -3.91 10.42 16.84
CA SER A 47 -2.96 11.39 17.39
C SER A 47 -1.95 10.70 18.28
N ALA A 48 -0.74 10.49 17.78
CA ALA A 48 0.37 9.90 18.54
C ALA A 48 1.72 10.24 17.93
N LEU A 49 2.78 10.06 18.73
CA LEU A 49 4.17 9.99 18.33
C LEU A 49 4.81 8.80 19.05
N ALA A 50 5.79 8.16 18.39
CA ALA A 50 6.68 7.23 19.07
C ALA A 50 8.12 7.74 19.01
N LEU A 51 8.86 7.58 20.09
CA LEU A 51 10.31 7.77 20.14
C LEU A 51 10.93 6.39 20.36
N ILE A 52 11.80 5.99 19.46
CA ILE A 52 12.48 4.70 19.52
C ILE A 52 13.96 4.94 19.83
N ALA A 53 14.47 4.33 20.89
CA ALA A 53 15.88 4.38 21.22
C ALA A 53 16.71 3.55 20.22
N GLY A 54 17.82 4.10 19.72
CA GLY A 54 18.75 3.41 18.82
C GLY A 54 19.61 2.37 19.53
N HIS A 55 19.72 2.48 20.86
CA HIS A 55 20.55 1.62 21.72
C HIS A 55 19.74 1.11 22.91
N GLU A 56 20.26 0.11 23.62
CA GLU A 56 19.69 -0.36 24.88
C GLU A 56 19.67 0.73 25.96
N PRO A 57 18.82 0.64 27.00
CA PRO A 57 18.47 1.75 27.93
C PRO A 57 19.61 2.41 28.71
N GLU A 58 20.83 1.93 28.61
CA GLU A 58 22.02 2.52 29.30
C GLU A 58 22.62 3.72 28.56
N SER A 59 22.05 4.10 27.39
CA SER A 59 22.53 5.20 26.56
C SER A 59 21.93 6.53 26.93
N ARG A 60 22.51 7.62 26.41
CA ARG A 60 22.07 9.02 26.62
C ARG A 60 20.70 9.35 26.01
N ALA A 61 20.19 8.50 25.11
CA ALA A 61 18.85 8.64 24.52
C ALA A 61 17.76 8.17 25.51
N PRO A 62 16.57 8.79 25.47
CA PRO A 62 15.43 8.26 26.22
C PRO A 62 15.09 6.85 25.73
N GLY A 63 14.63 5.96 26.61
CA GLY A 63 14.09 4.67 26.22
C GLY A 63 12.87 4.84 25.29
N ASP A 64 12.34 3.73 24.77
CA ASP A 64 11.17 3.79 23.90
C ASP A 64 10.00 4.50 24.58
N ARG A 65 9.43 5.48 23.89
CA ARG A 65 8.30 6.26 24.41
C ARG A 65 7.17 6.31 23.42
N PHE A 66 5.97 6.31 23.96
CA PHE A 66 4.74 6.56 23.22
C PHE A 66 4.05 7.80 23.80
N LEU A 67 3.77 8.79 22.96
CA LEU A 67 3.15 10.04 23.35
C LEU A 67 1.81 10.19 22.63
N THR A 68 0.77 10.53 23.38
CA THR A 68 -0.56 10.84 22.82
C THR A 68 -1.24 11.90 23.69
N ASP A 69 -2.47 12.30 23.35
CA ASP A 69 -3.26 13.23 24.14
C ASP A 69 -4.36 12.53 24.96
N PHE A 70 -5.08 13.31 25.79
CA PHE A 70 -6.06 12.77 26.74
C PHE A 70 -7.20 11.97 26.10
N ARG A 71 -7.52 12.22 24.81
CA ARG A 71 -8.58 11.50 24.08
C ARG A 71 -8.27 10.01 23.96
N TYR A 72 -7.01 9.67 23.99
CA TYR A 72 -6.49 8.31 23.78
C TYR A 72 -5.86 7.69 25.04
N ALA A 73 -6.08 8.28 26.22
CA ALA A 73 -5.49 7.77 27.46
C ALA A 73 -5.86 6.30 27.73
N THR A 74 -7.15 5.95 27.61
CA THR A 74 -7.62 4.56 27.80
C THR A 74 -7.15 3.69 26.65
N GLN A 75 -7.40 4.06 25.39
CA GLN A 75 -7.04 3.26 24.22
C GLN A 75 -5.53 2.95 24.19
N SER A 76 -4.68 3.91 24.50
CA SER A 76 -3.24 3.68 24.53
C SER A 76 -2.81 2.72 25.64
N SER A 77 -3.55 2.67 26.76
CA SER A 77 -3.26 1.72 27.84
C SER A 77 -3.64 0.27 27.49
N GLU A 78 -4.57 0.11 26.56
CA GLU A 78 -5.03 -1.22 26.08
C GLU A 78 -4.20 -1.74 24.89
N GLN A 79 -3.74 -0.84 24.01
CA GLN A 79 -3.13 -1.22 22.75
C GLN A 79 -1.60 -1.17 22.75
N VAL A 80 -0.99 -0.24 23.51
CA VAL A 80 0.46 -0.03 23.50
C VAL A 80 1.12 -0.86 24.59
N SER A 81 2.12 -1.68 24.20
CA SER A 81 2.88 -2.51 25.12
C SER A 81 3.51 -1.70 26.27
N ASP A 82 3.61 -2.28 27.45
CA ASP A 82 4.29 -1.70 28.61
C ASP A 82 5.82 -1.53 28.42
N SER A 83 6.38 -2.05 27.33
CA SER A 83 7.76 -1.74 26.92
C SER A 83 7.96 -0.28 26.52
N PHE A 84 6.88 0.44 26.18
CA PHE A 84 6.91 1.86 25.94
C PHE A 84 6.55 2.66 27.19
N ALA A 85 7.38 3.66 27.55
CA ALA A 85 6.98 4.67 28.53
C ALA A 85 5.88 5.56 27.91
N ARG A 86 4.62 5.39 28.36
CA ARG A 86 3.48 6.16 27.85
C ARG A 86 3.40 7.54 28.50
N GLU A 87 3.19 8.56 27.68
CA GLU A 87 2.97 9.96 28.14
C GLU A 87 1.68 10.50 27.53
N ILE A 88 0.79 11.00 28.39
CA ILE A 88 -0.41 11.73 27.99
C ILE A 88 -0.08 13.23 28.03
N ALA A 89 0.25 13.78 26.86
CA ALA A 89 0.66 15.18 26.76
C ALA A 89 -0.54 16.14 26.82
N SER A 90 -0.36 17.25 27.52
CA SER A 90 -1.39 18.31 27.64
C SER A 90 -1.31 19.38 26.54
N GLY A 91 -0.40 19.24 25.56
CA GLY A 91 -0.16 20.22 24.52
C GLY A 91 0.36 19.57 23.23
N ASN A 92 1.22 20.29 22.52
CA ASN A 92 1.81 19.78 21.29
C ASN A 92 2.72 18.57 21.56
N LEU A 93 2.50 17.47 20.84
CA LEU A 93 3.24 16.23 21.05
C LEU A 93 4.73 16.36 20.71
N LEU A 94 5.10 17.20 19.73
CA LEU A 94 6.52 17.43 19.42
C LEU A 94 7.24 18.18 20.53
N ASP A 95 6.56 19.14 21.20
CA ASP A 95 7.13 19.82 22.35
C ASP A 95 7.32 18.86 23.54
N ALA A 96 6.37 17.92 23.72
CA ALA A 96 6.49 16.88 24.71
C ALA A 96 7.66 15.94 24.39
N ALA A 97 7.75 15.49 23.14
CA ALA A 97 8.87 14.68 22.67
C ALA A 97 10.22 15.37 22.86
N ALA A 98 10.34 16.64 22.46
CA ALA A 98 11.60 17.41 22.58
C ALA A 98 12.09 17.51 24.03
N ARG A 99 11.19 17.60 25.01
CA ARG A 99 11.57 17.67 26.45
C ARG A 99 12.18 16.39 26.99
N THR A 100 12.04 15.27 26.30
CA THR A 100 12.59 13.99 26.76
C THR A 100 14.09 13.84 26.48
N PHE A 101 14.65 14.68 25.59
CA PHE A 101 16.04 14.61 25.19
C PHE A 101 16.93 15.45 26.10
N ALA A 102 18.00 14.82 26.61
CA ALA A 102 19.04 15.47 27.42
C ALA A 102 20.41 15.12 26.83
N GLY A 103 21.42 15.97 27.06
CA GLY A 103 22.76 15.75 26.52
C GLY A 103 22.84 16.02 25.02
N GLU A 104 23.55 15.14 24.29
CA GLU A 104 23.82 15.25 22.87
C GLU A 104 23.49 13.96 22.15
N GLY A 105 23.18 14.03 20.85
CA GLY A 105 22.92 12.86 20.03
C GLY A 105 22.34 13.21 18.66
N ARG A 106 22.02 12.15 17.88
CA ARG A 106 21.44 12.24 16.55
C ARG A 106 20.03 11.68 16.57
N LEU A 107 19.03 12.54 16.37
CA LEU A 107 17.61 12.18 16.30
C LEU A 107 17.19 12.00 14.85
N GLY A 108 16.94 10.76 14.46
CA GLY A 108 16.37 10.43 13.17
C GLY A 108 14.92 10.87 13.05
N PHE A 109 14.49 11.23 11.86
CA PHE A 109 13.10 11.48 11.50
C PHE A 109 12.81 11.03 10.07
N ASP A 110 11.55 10.70 9.76
CA ASP A 110 11.15 10.42 8.39
C ASP A 110 10.85 11.73 7.66
N GLU A 111 11.66 12.03 6.66
CA GLU A 111 11.62 13.24 5.83
C GLU A 111 10.37 13.34 4.95
N GLU A 112 9.65 12.24 4.71
CA GLU A 112 8.39 12.26 3.96
C GLU A 112 7.18 12.55 4.85
N SER A 113 7.28 12.31 6.16
CA SER A 113 6.17 12.49 7.10
C SER A 113 6.30 13.74 7.96
N LEU A 114 7.53 14.21 8.24
CA LEU A 114 7.76 15.37 9.05
C LEU A 114 7.67 16.66 8.22
N THR A 115 6.68 17.50 8.50
CA THR A 115 6.53 18.78 7.78
C THR A 115 7.68 19.75 8.09
N VAL A 116 7.93 20.72 7.22
CA VAL A 116 8.93 21.79 7.48
C VAL A 116 8.62 22.55 8.75
N ALA A 117 7.32 22.78 9.04
CA ALA A 117 6.90 23.45 10.28
C ALA A 117 7.22 22.61 11.52
N ASP A 118 6.99 21.29 11.47
CA ASP A 118 7.31 20.37 12.55
C ASP A 118 8.82 20.27 12.77
N HIS A 119 9.59 20.16 11.70
CA HIS A 119 11.05 20.14 11.75
C HIS A 119 11.60 21.42 12.39
N THR A 120 11.10 22.59 11.98
CA THR A 120 11.51 23.89 12.58
C THR A 120 11.16 23.93 14.05
N ARG A 121 9.93 23.56 14.41
CA ARG A 121 9.48 23.50 15.81
C ARG A 121 10.35 22.57 16.64
N LEU A 122 10.63 21.38 16.15
CA LEU A 122 11.44 20.38 16.85
C LEU A 122 12.86 20.91 17.08
N ARG A 123 13.48 21.50 16.04
CA ARG A 123 14.82 22.11 16.11
C ARG A 123 14.90 23.26 17.16
N GLU A 124 13.83 24.05 17.31
CA GLU A 124 13.76 25.14 18.28
C GLU A 124 13.56 24.64 19.72
N LYS A 125 12.96 23.47 19.90
CA LYS A 125 12.59 22.90 21.21
C LYS A 125 13.59 21.88 21.74
N LEU A 126 14.33 21.21 20.83
CA LEU A 126 15.40 20.29 21.25
C LEU A 126 16.49 21.03 21.99
N ALA A 127 16.97 20.43 23.08
CA ALA A 127 18.17 20.91 23.73
C ALA A 127 19.37 20.77 22.78
N SER A 128 20.17 21.83 22.66
CA SER A 128 21.45 21.75 21.95
C SER A 128 22.41 20.86 22.79
N PRO A 129 23.15 19.93 22.20
CA PRO A 129 23.50 19.79 20.78
C PRO A 129 22.88 18.54 20.06
N TRP A 130 21.58 18.28 20.22
CA TRP A 130 20.92 17.25 19.43
C TRP A 130 20.83 17.66 17.96
N GLU A 131 21.26 16.77 17.07
CA GLU A 131 21.18 16.93 15.60
C GLU A 131 19.95 16.22 15.04
N LEU A 132 19.17 16.89 14.17
CA LEU A 132 18.10 16.27 13.40
C LEU A 132 18.63 15.70 12.11
N VAL A 133 18.43 14.40 11.87
CA VAL A 133 18.98 13.65 10.73
C VAL A 133 17.87 12.90 9.99
N PRO A 134 17.74 13.04 8.66
CA PRO A 134 16.84 12.19 7.89
C PRO A 134 17.16 10.72 8.09
N SER A 135 16.14 9.89 8.34
CA SER A 135 16.33 8.45 8.62
C SER A 135 16.36 7.57 7.37
N GLY A 136 16.14 8.18 6.18
CA GLY A 136 16.05 7.43 4.93
C GLY A 136 14.85 6.48 4.88
N GLY A 137 13.78 6.76 5.63
CA GLY A 137 12.59 5.91 5.67
C GLY A 137 12.80 4.57 6.40
N ALA A 138 13.54 4.56 7.50
CA ALA A 138 13.90 3.34 8.23
C ALA A 138 12.71 2.42 8.55
N VAL A 139 11.58 2.95 9.01
CA VAL A 139 10.38 2.15 9.30
C VAL A 139 9.72 1.65 7.99
N ARG A 140 9.67 2.48 6.95
CA ARG A 140 9.13 2.09 5.65
C ARG A 140 9.92 0.95 5.01
N ALA A 141 11.24 0.94 5.17
CA ALA A 141 12.09 -0.14 4.70
C ALA A 141 11.78 -1.47 5.39
N LEU A 142 11.46 -1.45 6.69
CA LEU A 142 11.00 -2.65 7.40
C LEU A 142 9.63 -3.11 6.90
N ARG A 143 8.67 -2.19 6.73
CA ARG A 143 7.33 -2.48 6.24
C ARG A 143 7.32 -3.02 4.80
N ALA A 144 8.33 -2.67 4.00
CA ALA A 144 8.44 -3.17 2.62
C ALA A 144 8.60 -4.69 2.56
N VAL A 145 9.13 -5.33 3.61
CA VAL A 145 9.31 -6.78 3.71
C VAL A 145 8.35 -7.33 4.76
N LYS A 146 7.23 -7.87 4.32
CA LYS A 146 6.13 -8.39 5.15
C LYS A 146 6.51 -9.74 5.75
N ASP A 147 6.11 -9.93 6.99
CA ASP A 147 6.12 -11.25 7.61
C ASP A 147 4.92 -12.09 7.16
N ALA A 148 4.88 -13.37 7.56
CA ALA A 148 3.82 -14.29 7.16
C ALA A 148 2.44 -13.87 7.69
N GLY A 149 2.36 -13.24 8.85
CA GLY A 149 1.11 -12.73 9.42
C GLY A 149 0.59 -11.51 8.68
N GLU A 150 1.49 -10.59 8.27
CA GLU A 150 1.15 -9.44 7.44
C GLU A 150 0.62 -9.88 6.06
N ILE A 151 1.29 -10.86 5.42
CA ILE A 151 0.81 -11.45 4.15
C ILE A 151 -0.56 -12.11 4.33
N ALA A 152 -0.79 -12.80 5.45
CA ALA A 152 -2.10 -13.41 5.74
C ALA A 152 -3.20 -12.34 5.89
N SER A 153 -2.91 -11.20 6.54
CA SER A 153 -3.83 -10.06 6.67
C SER A 153 -4.15 -9.44 5.31
N MET A 154 -3.13 -9.24 4.46
CA MET A 154 -3.32 -8.72 3.10
C MET A 154 -4.13 -9.68 2.22
N ARG A 155 -3.91 -10.99 2.37
CA ARG A 155 -4.71 -12.02 1.69
C ARG A 155 -6.17 -11.98 2.15
N ALA A 156 -6.43 -11.79 3.44
CA ALA A 156 -7.79 -11.64 3.96
C ALA A 156 -8.47 -10.38 3.39
N ALA A 157 -7.75 -9.25 3.29
CA ALA A 157 -8.26 -8.04 2.66
C ALA A 157 -8.57 -8.25 1.16
N ALA A 158 -7.71 -8.96 0.43
CA ALA A 158 -7.92 -9.29 -0.99
C ALA A 158 -9.13 -10.22 -1.17
N GLN A 159 -9.27 -11.26 -0.34
CA GLN A 159 -10.41 -12.18 -0.38
C GLN A 159 -11.74 -11.48 -0.10
N LEU A 160 -11.76 -10.56 0.87
CA LEU A 160 -12.94 -9.73 1.16
C LEU A 160 -13.31 -8.85 -0.04
N ALA A 161 -12.34 -8.19 -0.66
CA ALA A 161 -12.53 -7.36 -1.84
C ALA A 161 -13.03 -8.17 -3.04
N ASP A 162 -12.50 -9.37 -3.26
CA ASP A 162 -12.96 -10.33 -4.27
C ASP A 162 -14.41 -10.79 -4.04
N GLU A 163 -14.79 -11.05 -2.79
CA GLU A 163 -16.15 -11.43 -2.41
C GLU A 163 -17.15 -10.30 -2.71
N ALA A 164 -16.79 -9.06 -2.33
CA ALA A 164 -17.58 -7.88 -2.65
C ALA A 164 -17.81 -7.72 -4.16
N MET A 165 -16.75 -7.92 -4.95
CA MET A 165 -16.83 -7.84 -6.41
C MET A 165 -17.71 -8.94 -6.99
N ARG A 166 -17.60 -10.19 -6.55
CA ARG A 166 -18.48 -11.28 -7.02
C ARG A 166 -19.95 -10.92 -6.83
N GLY A 167 -20.32 -10.44 -5.63
CA GLY A 167 -21.70 -10.01 -5.37
C GLY A 167 -22.12 -8.80 -6.20
N LEU A 168 -21.21 -7.88 -6.53
CA LEU A 168 -21.53 -6.76 -7.42
C LEU A 168 -21.83 -7.23 -8.85
N LEU A 169 -21.03 -8.18 -9.35
CA LEU A 169 -21.19 -8.70 -10.73
C LEU A 169 -22.52 -9.48 -10.92
N GLU A 170 -23.04 -10.08 -9.86
CA GLU A 170 -24.38 -10.73 -9.89
C GLU A 170 -25.51 -9.73 -10.12
N ASP A 171 -25.34 -8.47 -9.69
CA ASP A 171 -26.34 -7.40 -9.91
C ASP A 171 -26.31 -6.84 -11.36
N GLY A 172 -25.25 -7.13 -12.13
CA GLY A 172 -25.00 -6.57 -13.45
C GLY A 172 -24.46 -5.14 -13.41
N LEU A 173 -23.97 -4.68 -14.57
CA LEU A 173 -23.37 -3.35 -14.73
C LEU A 173 -24.16 -2.43 -15.66
N VAL A 174 -24.85 -3.00 -16.67
CA VAL A 174 -25.54 -2.25 -17.72
C VAL A 174 -26.70 -1.42 -17.17
N GLY A 175 -26.77 -0.14 -17.56
CA GLY A 175 -27.81 0.79 -17.12
C GLY A 175 -27.60 1.40 -15.75
N ARG A 176 -26.58 0.97 -15.02
CA ARG A 176 -26.11 1.64 -13.80
C ARG A 176 -25.08 2.70 -14.16
N THR A 177 -24.97 3.75 -13.36
CA THR A 177 -23.88 4.73 -13.53
C THR A 177 -22.57 4.20 -12.93
N GLU A 178 -21.43 4.69 -13.44
CA GLU A 178 -20.12 4.36 -12.86
C GLU A 178 -20.07 4.66 -11.34
N ARG A 179 -20.69 5.77 -10.90
CA ARG A 179 -20.82 6.15 -9.47
C ARG A 179 -21.63 5.16 -8.64
N GLU A 180 -22.75 4.68 -9.18
CA GLU A 180 -23.59 3.69 -8.48
C GLU A 180 -22.84 2.36 -8.31
N VAL A 181 -22.07 1.96 -9.32
CA VAL A 181 -21.24 0.74 -9.25
C VAL A 181 -20.12 0.90 -8.21
N ALA A 182 -19.39 2.03 -8.24
CA ALA A 182 -18.33 2.29 -7.26
C ALA A 182 -18.88 2.32 -5.82
N LEU A 183 -19.98 3.07 -5.59
CA LEU A 183 -20.60 3.15 -4.27
C LEU A 183 -21.09 1.78 -3.78
N ALA A 184 -21.74 1.01 -4.66
CA ALA A 184 -22.24 -0.32 -4.28
C ALA A 184 -21.10 -1.27 -3.87
N LEU A 185 -19.96 -1.20 -4.58
CA LEU A 185 -18.79 -2.00 -4.25
C LEU A 185 -18.19 -1.61 -2.89
N GLU A 186 -18.04 -0.32 -2.63
CA GLU A 186 -17.52 0.19 -1.34
C GLU A 186 -18.46 -0.18 -0.17
N VAL A 187 -19.77 -0.09 -0.36
CA VAL A 187 -20.76 -0.50 0.64
C VAL A 187 -20.63 -1.99 0.95
N ARG A 188 -20.55 -2.85 -0.10
CA ARG A 188 -20.38 -4.30 0.08
C ARG A 188 -19.09 -4.65 0.84
N MET A 189 -17.97 -4.00 0.49
CA MET A 189 -16.71 -4.22 1.22
C MET A 189 -16.88 -3.89 2.72
N ARG A 190 -17.58 -2.80 3.06
CA ARG A 190 -17.87 -2.44 4.46
C ARG A 190 -18.80 -3.42 5.15
N GLU A 191 -19.85 -3.89 4.47
CA GLU A 191 -20.76 -4.91 5.00
C GLU A 191 -20.06 -6.24 5.29
N LEU A 192 -19.04 -6.59 4.51
CA LEU A 192 -18.17 -7.75 4.73
C LEU A 192 -17.10 -7.52 5.80
N GLY A 193 -16.99 -6.31 6.35
CA GLY A 193 -16.11 -6.00 7.48
C GLY A 193 -14.89 -5.14 7.19
N ALA A 194 -14.74 -4.62 5.96
CA ALA A 194 -13.66 -3.66 5.66
C ALA A 194 -13.82 -2.37 6.45
N GLN A 195 -12.72 -1.82 6.94
CA GLN A 195 -12.68 -0.52 7.63
C GLN A 195 -12.98 0.63 6.65
N ALA A 196 -12.49 0.50 5.42
CA ALA A 196 -12.69 1.44 4.31
C ALA A 196 -12.33 0.77 2.98
N ALA A 197 -12.55 1.46 1.86
CA ALA A 197 -11.79 1.19 0.65
C ALA A 197 -10.32 1.58 0.86
N SER A 198 -9.38 0.88 0.22
CA SER A 198 -7.94 1.18 0.28
C SER A 198 -7.62 2.53 -0.39
N PHE A 199 -8.40 2.85 -1.41
CA PHE A 199 -8.33 4.08 -2.22
C PHE A 199 -9.71 4.34 -2.85
N PRO A 200 -9.96 5.53 -3.45
CA PRO A 200 -11.20 5.80 -4.18
C PRO A 200 -11.39 4.80 -5.33
N THR A 201 -12.47 4.03 -5.31
CA THR A 201 -12.77 3.01 -6.32
C THR A 201 -12.89 3.64 -7.70
N ILE A 202 -12.18 3.10 -8.69
CA ILE A 202 -12.26 3.50 -10.09
C ILE A 202 -13.29 2.62 -10.80
N VAL A 203 -14.21 3.24 -11.53
CA VAL A 203 -15.10 2.56 -12.48
C VAL A 203 -15.13 3.39 -13.75
N ALA A 204 -14.68 2.84 -14.87
CA ALA A 204 -14.52 3.56 -16.12
C ALA A 204 -15.01 2.72 -17.32
N ALA A 205 -16.10 3.16 -17.96
CA ALA A 205 -16.77 2.43 -19.01
C ALA A 205 -16.47 3.00 -20.41
N GLY A 206 -16.27 2.11 -21.39
CA GLY A 206 -16.03 2.46 -22.79
C GLY A 206 -14.81 3.37 -22.96
N PRO A 207 -14.91 4.48 -23.74
CA PRO A 207 -13.80 5.40 -23.96
C PRO A 207 -13.27 6.08 -22.67
N HIS A 208 -14.06 6.14 -21.61
CA HIS A 208 -13.62 6.66 -20.31
C HIS A 208 -12.55 5.76 -19.66
N GLY A 209 -12.60 4.45 -19.94
CA GLY A 209 -11.57 3.51 -19.51
C GLY A 209 -10.16 3.82 -20.03
N ALA A 210 -10.03 4.68 -21.04
CA ALA A 210 -8.73 5.17 -21.53
C ALA A 210 -8.04 6.16 -20.57
N LEU A 211 -8.67 6.51 -19.45
CA LEU A 211 -8.08 7.32 -18.39
C LEU A 211 -7.63 6.42 -17.23
N PRO A 212 -6.32 6.26 -16.95
CA PRO A 212 -5.83 5.36 -15.91
C PRO A 212 -6.41 5.64 -14.51
N HIS A 213 -6.60 6.92 -14.18
CA HIS A 213 -7.15 7.40 -12.91
C HIS A 213 -8.50 8.09 -13.11
N ALA A 214 -9.41 7.42 -13.83
CA ALA A 214 -10.74 7.93 -14.08
C ALA A 214 -11.55 8.06 -12.78
N GLU A 215 -12.22 9.19 -12.59
CA GLU A 215 -13.21 9.34 -11.52
C GLU A 215 -14.58 8.84 -11.98
N PRO A 216 -15.29 7.99 -11.22
CA PRO A 216 -16.60 7.48 -11.61
C PRO A 216 -17.61 8.60 -11.89
N ARG A 217 -18.26 8.56 -13.07
CA ARG A 217 -19.20 9.59 -13.56
C ARG A 217 -20.66 9.20 -13.32
N ALA A 218 -21.58 10.14 -13.59
CA ALA A 218 -23.02 9.92 -13.53
C ALA A 218 -23.59 9.36 -14.86
N GLU A 219 -22.75 9.03 -15.82
CA GLU A 219 -23.12 8.40 -17.08
C GLU A 219 -23.41 6.91 -16.89
N GLU A 220 -24.48 6.44 -17.52
CA GLU A 220 -24.87 5.03 -17.51
C GLU A 220 -23.87 4.19 -18.32
N ILE A 221 -23.56 3.03 -17.79
CA ILE A 221 -22.74 2.02 -18.45
C ILE A 221 -23.57 1.40 -19.58
N ALA A 222 -23.11 1.61 -20.80
CA ALA A 222 -23.74 1.08 -21.99
C ALA A 222 -23.49 -0.43 -22.15
N ARG A 223 -24.30 -1.08 -22.99
CA ARG A 223 -24.04 -2.44 -23.45
C ARG A 223 -22.92 -2.45 -24.50
N ASP A 224 -22.22 -3.57 -24.61
CA ASP A 224 -21.17 -3.84 -25.60
C ASP A 224 -19.95 -2.90 -25.48
N VAL A 225 -19.57 -2.53 -24.24
CA VAL A 225 -18.34 -1.80 -23.92
C VAL A 225 -17.48 -2.57 -22.92
N LEU A 226 -16.21 -2.20 -22.78
CA LEU A 226 -15.38 -2.62 -21.67
C LEU A 226 -15.59 -1.70 -20.48
N VAL A 227 -15.56 -2.24 -19.28
CA VAL A 227 -15.59 -1.51 -18.00
C VAL A 227 -14.39 -1.93 -17.18
N THR A 228 -13.47 -1.01 -16.94
CA THR A 228 -12.35 -1.22 -16.01
C THR A 228 -12.81 -0.81 -14.62
N ILE A 229 -12.68 -1.74 -13.68
CA ILE A 229 -12.95 -1.50 -12.25
C ILE A 229 -11.66 -1.80 -11.48
N ASP A 230 -11.26 -0.82 -10.66
CA ASP A 230 -10.10 -0.89 -9.80
C ASP A 230 -10.52 -0.58 -8.37
N TRP A 231 -10.26 -1.54 -7.47
CA TRP A 231 -10.77 -1.50 -6.09
C TRP A 231 -9.86 -2.23 -5.12
N GLY A 232 -9.97 -1.85 -3.86
CA GLY A 232 -9.28 -2.53 -2.77
C GLY A 232 -9.95 -2.30 -1.43
N ALA A 233 -9.79 -3.23 -0.50
CA ALA A 233 -10.29 -3.14 0.86
C ALA A 233 -9.18 -2.84 1.85
N LEU A 234 -9.45 -1.97 2.83
CA LEU A 234 -8.64 -1.79 4.02
C LEU A 234 -9.23 -2.66 5.13
N LEU A 235 -8.50 -3.70 5.54
CA LEU A 235 -8.89 -4.63 6.59
C LEU A 235 -7.75 -4.76 7.62
N ASP A 236 -8.07 -4.53 8.89
CA ASP A 236 -7.11 -4.58 10.01
C ASP A 236 -5.83 -3.76 9.79
N GLY A 237 -5.96 -2.66 8.99
CA GLY A 237 -4.88 -1.75 8.66
C GLY A 237 -4.03 -2.16 7.49
N TYR A 238 -4.35 -3.24 6.79
CA TYR A 238 -3.69 -3.68 5.56
C TYR A 238 -4.60 -3.45 4.35
N CYS A 239 -4.00 -2.95 3.28
CA CYS A 239 -4.65 -2.71 2.00
C CYS A 239 -4.63 -3.95 1.12
N SER A 240 -5.69 -4.14 0.32
CA SER A 240 -5.65 -4.91 -0.91
C SER A 240 -5.77 -4.00 -2.12
N ASP A 241 -5.45 -4.54 -3.28
CA ASP A 241 -5.45 -3.85 -4.56
C ASP A 241 -5.74 -4.84 -5.69
N CYS A 242 -6.67 -4.49 -6.58
CA CYS A 242 -7.05 -5.34 -7.70
C CYS A 242 -7.75 -4.55 -8.80
N THR A 243 -7.36 -4.78 -10.04
CA THR A 243 -8.10 -4.28 -11.21
C THR A 243 -8.56 -5.44 -12.09
N ARG A 244 -9.79 -5.35 -12.56
CA ARG A 244 -10.34 -6.19 -13.64
C ARG A 244 -11.05 -5.33 -14.67
N THR A 245 -11.02 -5.78 -15.91
CA THR A 245 -11.80 -5.19 -17.00
C THR A 245 -12.82 -6.22 -17.48
N TYR A 246 -14.09 -5.84 -17.50
CA TYR A 246 -15.23 -6.68 -17.86
C TYR A 246 -15.86 -6.19 -19.16
N ALA A 247 -16.50 -7.10 -19.93
CA ALA A 247 -17.32 -6.73 -21.07
C ALA A 247 -18.80 -6.65 -20.66
N THR A 248 -19.55 -5.68 -21.17
CA THR A 248 -20.98 -5.53 -20.90
C THR A 248 -21.87 -6.15 -21.99
N GLY A 249 -21.30 -6.95 -22.85
CA GLY A 249 -21.97 -7.69 -23.91
C GLY A 249 -20.99 -8.33 -24.87
N GLU A 250 -21.49 -9.17 -25.77
CA GLU A 250 -20.67 -9.87 -26.75
C GLU A 250 -20.25 -8.99 -27.95
N GLY A 251 -20.93 -7.82 -28.13
CA GLY A 251 -20.72 -6.91 -29.25
C GLY A 251 -19.56 -5.93 -29.08
N ILE A 252 -18.65 -6.12 -28.10
CA ILE A 252 -17.44 -5.29 -27.97
C ILE A 252 -16.59 -5.38 -29.25
N SER A 253 -15.87 -4.30 -29.60
CA SER A 253 -15.07 -4.23 -30.82
C SER A 253 -13.92 -5.24 -30.85
N ASP A 254 -13.44 -5.58 -32.04
CA ASP A 254 -12.26 -6.43 -32.22
C ASP A 254 -11.02 -5.78 -31.59
N GLU A 255 -10.84 -4.46 -31.74
CA GLU A 255 -9.78 -3.69 -31.09
C GLU A 255 -9.80 -3.89 -29.56
N ALA A 256 -10.99 -3.82 -28.93
CA ALA A 256 -11.13 -4.05 -27.50
C ALA A 256 -10.72 -5.46 -27.08
N ARG A 257 -11.05 -6.47 -27.87
CA ARG A 257 -10.64 -7.86 -27.63
C ARG A 257 -9.13 -8.06 -27.78
N GLU A 258 -8.53 -7.45 -28.80
CA GLU A 258 -7.08 -7.51 -29.06
C GLU A 258 -6.29 -6.83 -27.94
N VAL A 259 -6.69 -5.63 -27.52
CA VAL A 259 -6.07 -4.91 -26.39
C VAL A 259 -6.21 -5.71 -25.09
N TYR A 260 -7.40 -6.27 -24.83
CA TYR A 260 -7.61 -7.12 -23.65
C TYR A 260 -6.67 -8.33 -23.65
N ALA A 261 -6.57 -9.04 -24.76
CA ALA A 261 -5.71 -10.22 -24.89
C ALA A 261 -4.23 -9.87 -24.69
N LEU A 262 -3.79 -8.72 -25.22
CA LEU A 262 -2.42 -8.22 -25.03
C LEU A 262 -2.14 -7.93 -23.58
N VAL A 263 -3.02 -7.16 -22.89
CA VAL A 263 -2.84 -6.80 -21.47
C VAL A 263 -2.87 -8.03 -20.58
N ARG A 264 -3.79 -8.99 -20.83
CA ARG A 264 -3.84 -10.25 -20.10
C ARG A 264 -2.53 -11.06 -20.25
N THR A 265 -1.98 -11.12 -21.45
CA THR A 265 -0.71 -11.81 -21.71
C THR A 265 0.44 -11.10 -20.97
N ALA A 266 0.48 -9.77 -21.03
CA ALA A 266 1.49 -8.96 -20.35
C ALA A 266 1.42 -9.13 -18.84
N GLN A 267 0.23 -9.18 -18.27
CA GLN A 267 0.00 -9.39 -16.84
C GLN A 267 0.46 -10.78 -16.38
N ALA A 268 0.10 -11.82 -17.13
CA ALA A 268 0.53 -13.18 -16.83
C ALA A 268 2.06 -13.34 -16.88
N GLU A 269 2.71 -12.70 -17.86
CA GLU A 269 4.18 -12.65 -17.97
C GLU A 269 4.78 -11.93 -16.76
N GLY A 270 4.22 -10.76 -16.37
CA GLY A 270 4.66 -10.01 -15.21
C GLY A 270 4.57 -10.83 -13.92
N VAL A 271 3.44 -11.48 -13.67
CA VAL A 271 3.26 -12.36 -12.49
C VAL A 271 4.27 -13.50 -12.49
N SER A 272 4.48 -14.17 -13.65
CA SER A 272 5.40 -15.29 -13.75
C SER A 272 6.86 -14.90 -13.49
N ALA A 273 7.21 -13.64 -13.70
CA ALA A 273 8.55 -13.10 -13.49
C ALA A 273 8.82 -12.68 -12.03
N VAL A 274 7.77 -12.58 -11.19
CA VAL A 274 7.90 -12.21 -9.76
C VAL A 274 8.60 -13.33 -8.98
N ARG A 275 9.77 -13.02 -8.44
CA ARG A 275 10.58 -13.87 -7.56
C ARG A 275 11.64 -13.01 -6.85
N PRO A 276 12.34 -13.50 -5.84
CA PRO A 276 13.52 -12.83 -5.33
C PRO A 276 14.61 -12.68 -6.43
N GLY A 277 15.25 -11.51 -6.50
CA GLY A 277 16.38 -11.23 -7.39
C GLY A 277 16.14 -10.17 -8.47
N PRO A 278 15.12 -10.23 -9.32
CA PRO A 278 14.84 -9.14 -10.27
C PRO A 278 14.60 -7.81 -9.55
N THR A 279 14.96 -6.70 -10.19
CA THR A 279 14.66 -5.35 -9.72
C THR A 279 13.31 -4.88 -10.26
N GLY A 280 12.67 -3.89 -9.61
CA GLY A 280 11.44 -3.29 -10.11
C GLY A 280 11.59 -2.72 -11.52
N VAL A 281 12.74 -2.11 -11.82
CA VAL A 281 13.09 -1.63 -13.17
C VAL A 281 13.14 -2.75 -14.21
N ALA A 282 13.73 -3.90 -13.85
CA ALA A 282 13.86 -5.04 -14.78
C ALA A 282 12.50 -5.68 -15.10
N LEU A 283 11.63 -5.83 -14.10
CA LEU A 283 10.27 -6.36 -14.29
C LEU A 283 9.42 -5.43 -15.16
N ASP A 284 9.45 -4.12 -14.89
CA ASP A 284 8.76 -3.13 -15.75
C ASP A 284 9.24 -3.21 -17.19
N ALA A 285 10.55 -3.24 -17.42
CA ALA A 285 11.13 -3.29 -18.76
C ALA A 285 10.70 -4.56 -19.54
N GLN A 286 10.64 -5.71 -18.87
CA GLN A 286 10.22 -6.98 -19.49
C GLN A 286 8.79 -6.90 -19.98
N VAL A 287 7.85 -6.46 -19.13
CA VAL A 287 6.42 -6.37 -19.47
C VAL A 287 6.16 -5.26 -20.48
N ARG A 288 6.79 -4.12 -20.32
CA ARG A 288 6.71 -2.97 -21.24
C ARG A 288 7.13 -3.35 -22.66
N ALA A 289 8.23 -4.07 -22.80
CA ALA A 289 8.69 -4.56 -24.10
C ALA A 289 7.68 -5.50 -24.79
N LEU A 290 6.87 -6.24 -24.03
CA LEU A 290 5.81 -7.06 -24.59
C LEU A 290 4.67 -6.20 -25.16
N ILE A 291 4.22 -5.19 -24.39
CA ILE A 291 3.18 -4.25 -24.83
C ILE A 291 3.66 -3.44 -26.05
N GLU A 292 4.95 -3.03 -26.06
CA GLU A 292 5.55 -2.32 -27.20
C GLU A 292 5.56 -3.18 -28.48
N ARG A 293 5.95 -4.46 -28.38
CA ARG A 293 5.88 -5.40 -29.52
C ARG A 293 4.44 -5.61 -30.01
N GLY A 294 3.44 -5.48 -29.14
CA GLY A 294 2.01 -5.48 -29.50
C GLY A 294 1.54 -4.17 -30.15
N GLY A 295 2.42 -3.18 -30.37
CA GLY A 295 2.09 -1.90 -31.02
C GLY A 295 1.54 -0.83 -30.07
N HIS A 296 1.50 -1.09 -28.77
CA HIS A 296 0.87 -0.19 -27.77
C HIS A 296 1.87 0.43 -26.77
N GLY A 297 3.17 0.51 -27.09
CA GLY A 297 4.19 1.05 -26.20
C GLY A 297 3.91 2.48 -25.71
N SER A 298 3.37 3.35 -26.58
CA SER A 298 2.97 4.72 -26.21
C SER A 298 1.69 4.80 -25.37
N HIS A 299 0.93 3.71 -25.28
CA HIS A 299 -0.34 3.60 -24.57
C HIS A 299 -0.21 2.95 -23.18
N PHE A 300 1.02 2.62 -22.75
CA PHE A 300 1.33 2.16 -21.41
C PHE A 300 2.15 3.23 -20.68
N GLY A 301 1.47 4.19 -20.07
CA GLY A 301 2.07 5.43 -19.56
C GLY A 301 2.48 5.42 -18.08
N HIS A 302 2.14 4.39 -17.29
CA HIS A 302 2.51 4.27 -15.87
C HIS A 302 3.52 3.14 -15.61
N GLY A 303 3.89 2.92 -14.37
CA GLY A 303 4.73 1.78 -13.96
C GLY A 303 3.98 0.46 -14.02
N LEU A 304 4.73 -0.65 -14.02
CA LEU A 304 4.15 -1.99 -13.95
C LEU A 304 3.42 -2.23 -12.62
N GLY A 305 3.82 -1.52 -11.54
CA GLY A 305 3.21 -1.66 -10.24
C GLY A 305 4.01 -1.03 -9.10
N HIS A 306 3.53 -1.27 -7.90
CA HIS A 306 4.07 -0.71 -6.65
C HIS A 306 3.93 -1.69 -5.49
N GLY A 307 4.65 -1.43 -4.41
CA GLY A 307 4.45 -2.12 -3.15
C GLY A 307 3.11 -1.75 -2.51
N VAL A 308 2.50 -2.71 -1.83
CA VAL A 308 1.29 -2.53 -1.02
C VAL A 308 1.54 -3.07 0.38
N GLY A 309 0.86 -2.50 1.35
CA GLY A 309 0.93 -2.94 2.74
C GLY A 309 -0.09 -2.24 3.60
N MET A 310 0.37 -1.56 4.64
CA MET A 310 -0.49 -0.69 5.45
C MET A 310 -0.81 0.64 4.73
N HIS A 311 0.04 1.08 3.79
CA HIS A 311 -0.31 2.09 2.80
C HIS A 311 -0.60 1.42 1.46
N ILE A 312 -1.48 2.03 0.67
CA ILE A 312 -1.77 1.53 -0.68
C ILE A 312 -0.54 1.63 -1.58
N HIS A 313 0.25 2.70 -1.47
CA HIS A 313 1.48 2.86 -2.21
C HIS A 313 2.68 2.81 -1.26
N GLU A 314 3.47 1.74 -1.37
CA GLU A 314 4.72 1.54 -0.64
C GLU A 314 5.87 1.16 -1.59
N GLY A 315 7.06 0.94 -1.03
CA GLY A 315 8.15 0.27 -1.74
C GLY A 315 7.96 -1.27 -1.78
N PRO A 316 8.53 -1.94 -2.78
CA PRO A 316 9.31 -1.40 -3.90
C PRO A 316 8.43 -0.92 -5.06
N ARG A 317 8.94 0.03 -5.87
CA ARG A 317 8.27 0.49 -7.09
C ARG A 317 8.74 -0.30 -8.31
N LEU A 318 7.78 -0.76 -9.12
CA LEU A 318 8.02 -1.48 -10.39
C LEU A 318 7.74 -0.51 -11.55
N SER A 319 8.75 0.25 -11.98
CA SER A 319 8.61 1.24 -13.05
C SER A 319 9.96 1.53 -13.69
N GLN A 320 9.99 2.27 -14.80
CA GLN A 320 11.23 2.67 -15.50
C GLN A 320 12.22 3.40 -14.59
N THR A 321 11.71 4.17 -13.62
CA THR A 321 12.50 4.90 -12.61
C THR A 321 12.33 4.29 -11.21
N GLY A 322 11.87 3.05 -11.13
CA GLY A 322 11.52 2.36 -9.89
C GLY A 322 12.72 1.83 -9.11
N SER A 323 12.43 0.86 -8.27
CA SER A 323 13.42 0.27 -7.35
C SER A 323 14.52 -0.45 -8.12
N LYS A 324 15.77 -0.07 -7.82
CA LYS A 324 16.98 -0.71 -8.35
C LYS A 324 17.48 -1.85 -7.44
N GLU A 325 16.98 -1.89 -6.21
CA GLU A 325 17.25 -3.00 -5.31
C GLU A 325 16.48 -4.25 -5.76
N PRO A 326 17.07 -5.43 -5.62
CA PRO A 326 16.40 -6.69 -5.90
C PRO A 326 15.14 -6.88 -5.05
N LEU A 327 14.10 -7.43 -5.64
CA LEU A 327 12.96 -7.95 -4.87
C LEU A 327 13.43 -9.01 -3.87
N ARG A 328 12.83 -9.02 -2.70
CA ARG A 328 13.10 -9.95 -1.61
C ARG A 328 11.83 -10.74 -1.28
N ALA A 329 11.98 -11.95 -0.80
CA ALA A 329 10.87 -12.67 -0.19
C ALA A 329 10.23 -11.81 0.92
N GLY A 330 8.91 -11.76 0.96
CA GLY A 330 8.12 -10.88 1.82
C GLY A 330 7.77 -9.52 1.19
N ASN A 331 8.34 -9.11 0.05
CA ASN A 331 7.75 -7.99 -0.67
C ASN A 331 6.35 -8.36 -1.17
N VAL A 332 5.41 -7.41 -1.14
CA VAL A 332 4.09 -7.55 -1.76
C VAL A 332 3.92 -6.40 -2.72
N VAL A 333 3.62 -6.73 -3.99
CA VAL A 333 3.58 -5.77 -5.10
C VAL A 333 2.36 -5.98 -5.98
N THR A 334 1.89 -4.94 -6.66
CA THR A 334 0.95 -5.04 -7.75
C THR A 334 1.66 -5.41 -9.05
N ILE A 335 0.96 -6.15 -9.92
CA ILE A 335 1.34 -6.38 -11.32
C ILE A 335 0.14 -5.96 -12.17
N GLU A 336 0.18 -4.74 -12.67
CA GLU A 336 -0.97 -3.99 -13.21
C GLU A 336 -0.73 -3.37 -14.60
N PRO A 337 -0.20 -4.10 -15.59
CA PRO A 337 -0.05 -3.49 -16.91
C PRO A 337 -1.39 -3.01 -17.45
N GLY A 338 -1.36 -1.87 -18.15
CA GLY A 338 -2.54 -1.29 -18.79
C GLY A 338 -2.22 -0.72 -20.16
N VAL A 339 -3.21 -0.72 -21.04
CA VAL A 339 -3.19 -0.10 -22.36
C VAL A 339 -4.38 0.85 -22.45
N TYR A 340 -4.09 2.11 -22.76
CA TYR A 340 -5.06 3.19 -22.78
C TYR A 340 -5.00 3.92 -24.10
N VAL A 341 -5.97 3.62 -25.00
CA VAL A 341 -6.08 4.22 -26.34
C VAL A 341 -7.05 5.41 -26.25
N PRO A 342 -6.59 6.66 -26.32
CA PRO A 342 -7.43 7.84 -26.06
C PRO A 342 -8.67 7.88 -26.95
N GLY A 343 -9.84 8.04 -26.32
CA GLY A 343 -11.14 8.11 -27.01
C GLY A 343 -11.70 6.77 -27.51
N HIS A 344 -11.00 5.66 -27.30
CA HIS A 344 -11.37 4.34 -27.79
C HIS A 344 -11.57 3.33 -26.67
N VAL A 345 -10.48 2.85 -26.07
CA VAL A 345 -10.51 1.73 -25.12
C VAL A 345 -9.41 1.85 -24.07
N GLY A 346 -9.71 1.43 -22.86
CA GLY A 346 -8.72 1.20 -21.80
C GLY A 346 -8.91 -0.17 -21.18
N VAL A 347 -7.82 -0.82 -20.90
CA VAL A 347 -7.77 -2.11 -20.21
C VAL A 347 -6.65 -2.09 -19.19
N ARG A 348 -6.97 -2.46 -17.94
CA ARG A 348 -6.00 -2.82 -16.89
C ARG A 348 -6.40 -4.14 -16.26
N ILE A 349 -5.45 -5.01 -16.05
CA ILE A 349 -5.61 -6.27 -15.32
C ILE A 349 -4.49 -6.33 -14.31
N GLU A 350 -4.85 -6.53 -13.05
CA GLU A 350 -3.95 -6.43 -11.93
C GLU A 350 -4.14 -7.56 -10.94
N ASP A 351 -3.06 -8.04 -10.38
CA ASP A 351 -3.04 -8.85 -9.18
C ASP A 351 -2.12 -8.27 -8.11
N LEU A 352 -2.51 -8.46 -6.86
CA LEU A 352 -1.65 -8.30 -5.70
C LEU A 352 -0.84 -9.59 -5.48
N VAL A 353 0.49 -9.47 -5.45
CA VAL A 353 1.40 -10.61 -5.48
C VAL A 353 2.43 -10.52 -4.36
N ALA A 354 2.50 -11.53 -3.51
CA ALA A 354 3.59 -11.68 -2.56
C ALA A 354 4.78 -12.39 -3.23
N VAL A 355 5.97 -11.88 -3.02
CA VAL A 355 7.24 -12.49 -3.43
C VAL A 355 7.57 -13.60 -2.43
N ALA A 356 7.36 -14.86 -2.81
CA ALA A 356 7.76 -16.01 -2.01
C ALA A 356 9.14 -16.53 -2.45
N ASP A 357 9.78 -17.34 -1.62
CA ASP A 357 11.09 -17.95 -1.95
C ASP A 357 11.04 -18.75 -3.27
N SER A 358 9.90 -19.38 -3.56
CA SER A 358 9.69 -20.20 -4.76
C SER A 358 9.15 -19.44 -5.97
N GLY A 359 8.83 -18.13 -5.84
CA GLY A 359 8.23 -17.32 -6.92
C GLY A 359 7.03 -16.49 -6.47
N ALA A 360 6.09 -16.25 -7.38
CA ALA A 360 4.88 -15.46 -7.13
C ALA A 360 3.84 -16.24 -6.30
N ASP A 361 3.34 -15.60 -5.26
CA ASP A 361 2.17 -16.05 -4.48
C ASP A 361 1.05 -15.00 -4.65
N VAL A 362 0.09 -15.28 -5.53
CA VAL A 362 -0.99 -14.35 -5.88
C VAL A 362 -2.02 -14.29 -4.76
N LEU A 363 -2.33 -13.09 -4.27
CA LEU A 363 -3.26 -12.88 -3.15
C LEU A 363 -4.70 -12.64 -3.61
N THR A 364 -4.91 -12.08 -4.81
CA THR A 364 -6.20 -11.84 -5.46
C THR A 364 -6.69 -13.10 -6.20
N GLY A 365 -7.98 -13.36 -6.23
CA GLY A 365 -8.51 -14.65 -6.69
C GLY A 365 -9.55 -14.58 -7.83
N LEU A 366 -9.88 -13.37 -8.33
CA LEU A 366 -10.84 -13.25 -9.44
C LEU A 366 -10.24 -13.67 -10.78
N PRO A 367 -11.02 -14.33 -11.67
CA PRO A 367 -10.58 -14.74 -13.00
C PRO A 367 -10.06 -13.56 -13.84
N LYS A 368 -9.13 -13.84 -14.72
CA LYS A 368 -8.55 -12.87 -15.68
C LYS A 368 -8.97 -13.15 -17.12
N ASP A 369 -9.88 -14.07 -17.35
CA ASP A 369 -10.52 -14.24 -18.64
C ASP A 369 -11.57 -13.15 -18.85
N LEU A 370 -11.74 -12.74 -20.11
CA LEU A 370 -12.74 -11.73 -20.46
C LEU A 370 -14.13 -12.24 -20.11
N THR A 371 -14.72 -11.66 -19.08
CA THR A 371 -16.03 -12.04 -18.56
C THR A 371 -17.07 -11.04 -19.02
N VAL A 372 -18.20 -11.54 -19.53
CA VAL A 372 -19.36 -10.72 -19.92
C VAL A 372 -20.27 -10.59 -18.70
N VAL A 373 -20.60 -9.34 -18.33
CA VAL A 373 -21.48 -8.98 -17.22
C VAL A 373 -22.56 -8.04 -17.76
N GLY A 374 -23.76 -8.54 -17.89
CA GLY A 374 -24.88 -7.85 -18.49
C GLY A 374 -25.68 -6.96 -17.55
#